data_cd92961d4f1072a326e5cb0e1bc50ba8
#
_entry.id   cd92961d4f1072a326e5cb0e1bc50ba8
#
_cell.length_a   1.000
_cell.length_b   1.000
_cell.length_c   1.000
_cell.angle_alpha   90.00
_cell.angle_beta   90.00
_cell.angle_gamma   90.00
#
_symmetry.space_group_name_H-M   'P 1'
#
loop_
_entity.id
_entity.type
_entity.pdbx_description
1 polymer ?
#
loop_
_entity_poly.entity_id
_entity_poly.type
_entity_poly.pdbx_seq_one_letter_code
_entity_poly.pdbx_strand_id
1 'polypeptide(L)'
;SVGAGGLFMFFVVYGISVSALFSVPKNKIPYMILFSQLVDIIFMSVVFFRNKPIGEGYGKFFSVISSRWTFLITSFGIPFILSLLLFPEYIVVLFSVIIIAIILRLYLYKIFGGVNGDIVGASGEIGRMFALLLSTISIFLV
;
A
#
# COMPACT_ATOMS: atom_id res chain seq x y z
N SER A 1 -11.99 -11.46 15.84
CA SER A 1 -11.83 -10.27 16.69
C SER A 1 -10.46 -9.64 16.49
N VAL A 2 -10.42 -8.33 16.47
CA VAL A 2 -9.17 -7.59 16.43
C VAL A 2 -8.59 -7.60 17.83
N GLY A 3 -7.46 -8.26 18.04
CA GLY A 3 -6.79 -8.27 19.35
C GLY A 3 -6.20 -6.89 19.69
N ALA A 4 -5.80 -6.72 20.96
CA ALA A 4 -5.16 -5.48 21.43
C ALA A 4 -3.94 -5.06 20.58
N GLY A 5 -3.16 -6.03 20.11
CA GLY A 5 -2.04 -5.77 19.21
C GLY A 5 -2.45 -5.19 17.86
N GLY A 6 -3.54 -5.70 17.28
CA GLY A 6 -4.07 -5.16 16.03
C GLY A 6 -4.60 -3.74 16.18
N LEU A 7 -5.29 -3.46 17.29
CA LEU A 7 -5.75 -2.12 17.60
C LEU A 7 -4.58 -1.14 17.81
N PHE A 8 -3.54 -1.58 18.51
CA PHE A 8 -2.33 -0.78 18.69
C PHE A 8 -1.68 -0.44 17.36
N MET A 9 -1.52 -1.43 16.47
CA MET A 9 -0.94 -1.21 15.13
C MET A 9 -1.79 -0.27 14.28
N PHE A 10 -3.11 -0.36 14.39
CA PHE A 10 -4.03 0.59 13.75
C PHE A 10 -3.71 2.04 14.17
N PHE A 11 -3.61 2.30 15.48
CA PHE A 11 -3.27 3.62 15.98
C PHE A 11 -1.88 4.09 15.52
N VAL A 12 -0.89 3.18 15.46
CA VAL A 12 0.45 3.52 14.98
C VAL A 12 0.40 3.94 13.50
N VAL A 13 -0.24 3.14 12.64
CA VAL A 13 -0.33 3.42 11.20
C VAL A 13 -1.06 4.74 10.93
N TYR A 14 -2.21 4.94 11.55
CA TYR A 14 -2.97 6.19 11.38
C TYR A 14 -2.30 7.39 12.03
N GLY A 15 -1.68 7.20 13.19
CA GLY A 15 -0.92 8.24 13.87
C GLY A 15 0.23 8.76 13.01
N ILE A 16 1.00 7.88 12.41
CA ILE A 16 2.09 8.25 11.50
C ILE A 16 1.54 8.96 10.25
N SER A 17 0.46 8.43 9.65
CA SER A 17 -0.16 9.02 8.46
C SER A 17 -0.67 10.42 8.71
N VAL A 18 -1.39 10.64 9.79
CA VAL A 18 -1.92 11.95 10.18
C VAL A 18 -0.79 12.92 10.52
N SER A 19 0.21 12.48 11.27
CA SER A 19 1.36 13.30 11.63
C SER A 19 2.13 13.76 10.39
N ALA A 20 2.29 12.88 9.40
CA ALA A 20 2.93 13.24 8.12
C ALA A 20 2.13 14.33 7.41
N LEU A 21 0.81 14.23 7.34
CA LEU A 21 -0.03 15.23 6.69
C LEU A 21 0.00 16.58 7.42
N PHE A 22 0.04 16.59 8.75
CA PHE A 22 0.14 17.83 9.52
C PHE A 22 1.52 18.50 9.43
N SER A 23 2.53 17.77 9.00
CA SER A 23 3.91 18.27 8.92
C SER A 23 4.21 19.03 7.62
N VAL A 24 3.32 19.03 6.65
CA VAL A 24 3.54 19.61 5.32
C VAL A 24 2.69 20.87 5.10
N PRO A 25 3.07 21.74 4.15
CA PRO A 25 2.23 22.87 3.76
C PRO A 25 0.84 22.42 3.29
N LYS A 26 -0.18 23.21 3.64
CA LYS A 26 -1.59 22.86 3.33
C LYS A 26 -1.86 22.63 1.84
N ASN A 27 -1.17 23.33 0.95
CA ASN A 27 -1.33 23.18 -0.49
C ASN A 27 -0.80 21.83 -1.01
N LYS A 28 0.05 21.14 -0.27
CA LYS A 28 0.58 19.82 -0.63
C LYS A 28 -0.33 18.67 -0.18
N ILE A 29 -1.19 18.89 0.80
CA ILE A 29 -2.01 17.84 1.41
C ILE A 29 -2.89 17.09 0.39
N PRO A 30 -3.67 17.75 -0.50
CA PRO A 30 -4.49 17.04 -1.47
C PRO A 30 -3.68 16.14 -2.40
N TYR A 31 -2.54 16.62 -2.87
CA TYR A 31 -1.64 15.85 -3.76
C TYR A 31 -1.07 14.63 -3.05
N MET A 32 -0.65 14.78 -1.81
CA MET A 32 -0.13 13.67 -1.01
C MET A 32 -1.20 12.61 -0.72
N ILE A 33 -2.43 13.03 -0.44
CA ILE A 33 -3.55 12.11 -0.23
C ILE A 33 -3.82 11.32 -1.51
N LEU A 34 -3.92 11.97 -2.66
CA LEU A 34 -4.15 11.30 -3.94
C LEU A 34 -3.02 10.31 -4.26
N PHE A 35 -1.78 10.72 -4.10
CA PHE A 35 -0.62 9.85 -4.31
C PHE A 35 -0.67 8.65 -3.38
N SER A 36 -0.99 8.85 -2.11
CA SER A 36 -1.09 7.76 -1.14
C SER A 36 -2.20 6.76 -1.46
N GLN A 37 -3.30 7.20 -2.06
CA GLN A 37 -4.37 6.31 -2.54
C GLN A 37 -3.89 5.42 -3.70
N LEU A 38 -3.10 5.98 -4.62
CA LEU A 38 -2.51 5.18 -5.70
C LEU A 38 -1.53 4.14 -5.16
N VAL A 39 -0.73 4.52 -4.17
CA VAL A 39 0.20 3.60 -3.49
C VAL A 39 -0.54 2.51 -2.72
N ASP A 40 -1.65 2.83 -2.06
CA ASP A 40 -2.54 1.85 -1.41
C ASP A 40 -2.92 0.73 -2.39
N ILE A 41 -3.42 1.09 -3.56
CA ILE A 41 -3.80 0.12 -4.60
C ILE A 41 -2.58 -0.67 -5.09
N ILE A 42 -1.43 -0.03 -5.27
CA ILE A 42 -0.18 -0.69 -5.67
C ILE A 42 0.22 -1.75 -4.63
N PHE A 43 0.20 -1.42 -3.34
CA PHE A 43 0.52 -2.37 -2.27
C PHE A 43 -0.42 -3.57 -2.26
N MET A 44 -1.73 -3.31 -2.32
CA MET A 44 -2.72 -4.39 -2.39
C MET A 44 -2.49 -5.29 -3.60
N SER A 45 -2.18 -4.71 -4.76
CA SER A 45 -1.92 -5.45 -5.99
C SER A 45 -0.68 -6.34 -5.88
N VAL A 46 0.41 -5.81 -5.35
CA VAL A 46 1.67 -6.56 -5.16
C VAL A 46 1.49 -7.70 -4.17
N VAL A 47 0.81 -7.45 -3.06
CA VAL A 47 0.59 -8.47 -2.02
C VAL A 47 -0.37 -9.56 -2.51
N PHE A 48 -1.39 -9.18 -3.27
CA PHE A 48 -2.45 -10.10 -3.69
C PHE A 48 -2.09 -10.92 -4.94
N PHE A 49 -1.33 -10.36 -5.89
CA PHE A 49 -1.03 -11.00 -7.17
C PHE A 49 -0.38 -12.37 -6.99
N ARG A 50 -1.05 -13.41 -7.52
CA ARG A 50 -0.57 -14.80 -7.48
C ARG A 50 -0.13 -15.27 -6.09
N ASN A 51 -0.77 -14.78 -5.06
CA ASN A 51 -0.50 -15.22 -3.70
C ASN A 51 -1.47 -16.35 -3.30
N LYS A 52 -1.04 -17.18 -2.36
CA LYS A 52 -1.85 -18.30 -1.88
C LYS A 52 -2.99 -17.77 -1.01
N PRO A 53 -4.27 -18.13 -1.32
CA PRO A 53 -5.38 -17.77 -0.44
C PRO A 53 -5.32 -18.59 0.85
N ILE A 54 -5.64 -17.97 1.98
CA ILE A 54 -5.75 -18.60 3.28
C ILE A 54 -7.13 -18.36 3.89
N GLY A 55 -7.59 -19.30 4.70
CA GLY A 55 -8.91 -19.23 5.33
C GLY A 55 -10.05 -19.65 4.41
N GLU A 56 -11.27 -19.53 4.93
CA GLU A 56 -12.50 -19.82 4.21
C GLU A 56 -13.11 -18.56 3.64
N GLY A 57 -13.87 -18.67 2.56
CA GLY A 57 -14.64 -17.59 1.96
C GLY A 57 -14.22 -17.22 0.54
N TYR A 58 -14.36 -15.96 0.20
CA TYR A 58 -14.14 -15.44 -1.16
C TYR A 58 -12.70 -15.53 -1.67
N GLY A 59 -11.74 -15.94 -0.83
CA GLY A 59 -10.32 -16.02 -1.18
C GLY A 59 -10.04 -16.86 -2.42
N LYS A 60 -10.70 -17.99 -2.60
CA LYS A 60 -10.54 -18.85 -3.78
C LYS A 60 -10.98 -18.15 -5.07
N PHE A 61 -12.12 -17.47 -5.03
CA PHE A 61 -12.64 -16.72 -6.18
C PHE A 61 -11.69 -15.60 -6.57
N PHE A 62 -11.26 -14.80 -5.60
CA PHE A 62 -10.35 -13.71 -5.83
C PHE A 62 -8.94 -14.18 -6.23
N SER A 63 -8.50 -15.36 -5.78
CA SER A 63 -7.21 -15.91 -6.17
C SER A 63 -7.13 -16.23 -7.67
N VAL A 64 -8.24 -16.67 -8.27
CA VAL A 64 -8.32 -16.91 -9.71
C VAL A 64 -8.18 -15.58 -10.47
N ILE A 65 -8.85 -14.53 -10.03
CA ILE A 65 -8.78 -13.19 -10.63
C ILE A 65 -7.37 -12.61 -10.47
N SER A 66 -6.80 -12.67 -9.27
CA SER A 66 -5.47 -12.11 -8.97
C SER A 66 -4.32 -12.85 -9.64
N SER A 67 -4.55 -14.06 -10.15
CA SER A 67 -3.54 -14.83 -10.89
C SER A 67 -3.37 -14.39 -12.34
N ARG A 68 -4.30 -13.58 -12.87
CA ARG A 68 -4.31 -13.14 -14.27
C ARG A 68 -3.40 -11.93 -14.47
N TRP A 69 -2.73 -11.88 -15.60
CA TRP A 69 -1.94 -10.71 -16.00
C TRP A 69 -2.78 -9.45 -16.16
N THR A 70 -4.06 -9.60 -16.57
CA THR A 70 -5.00 -8.46 -16.65
C THR A 70 -5.19 -7.80 -15.30
N PHE A 71 -5.24 -8.56 -14.21
CA PHE A 71 -5.28 -8.01 -12.85
C PHE A 71 -4.04 -7.16 -12.56
N LEU A 72 -2.86 -7.68 -12.84
CA LEU A 72 -1.61 -6.95 -12.59
C LEU A 72 -1.53 -5.66 -13.42
N ILE A 73 -1.88 -5.73 -14.71
CA ILE A 73 -1.86 -4.57 -15.60
C ILE A 73 -2.83 -3.49 -15.12
N THR A 74 -4.04 -3.86 -14.73
CA THR A 74 -5.04 -2.88 -14.29
C THR A 74 -4.78 -2.37 -12.88
N SER A 75 -4.55 -3.25 -11.92
CA SER A 75 -4.46 -2.89 -10.50
C SER A 75 -3.09 -2.35 -10.09
N PHE A 76 -2.03 -2.73 -10.78
CA PHE A 76 -0.68 -2.18 -10.56
C PHE A 76 -0.30 -1.17 -11.63
N GLY A 77 -0.46 -1.53 -12.91
CA GLY A 77 0.02 -0.74 -14.03
C GLY A 77 -0.66 0.62 -14.14
N ILE A 78 -1.97 0.69 -14.01
CA ILE A 78 -2.71 1.96 -14.10
C ILE A 78 -2.32 2.90 -12.95
N PRO A 79 -2.37 2.51 -11.67
CA PRO A 79 -1.91 3.40 -10.60
C PRO A 79 -0.44 3.79 -10.72
N PHE A 80 0.41 2.90 -11.21
CA PHE A 80 1.83 3.18 -11.42
C PHE A 80 2.02 4.28 -12.48
N ILE A 81 1.38 4.14 -13.63
CA ILE A 81 1.45 5.13 -14.72
C ILE A 81 0.86 6.46 -14.27
N LEU A 82 -0.30 6.45 -13.60
CA LEU A 82 -0.90 7.66 -13.07
C LEU A 82 0.02 8.35 -12.06
N SER A 83 0.70 7.60 -11.21
CA SER A 83 1.66 8.16 -10.26
C SER A 83 2.83 8.85 -10.97
N LEU A 84 3.36 8.24 -12.03
CA LEU A 84 4.43 8.84 -12.83
C LEU A 84 4.01 10.13 -13.54
N LEU A 85 2.78 10.16 -14.06
CA LEU A 85 2.28 11.30 -14.83
C LEU A 85 1.83 12.46 -13.94
N LEU A 86 1.16 12.17 -12.83
CA LEU A 86 0.55 13.18 -11.97
C LEU A 86 1.48 13.65 -10.85
N PHE A 87 2.43 12.81 -10.42
CA PHE A 87 3.29 13.08 -9.28
C PHE A 87 4.76 12.80 -9.60
N PRO A 88 5.32 13.42 -10.67
CA PRO A 88 6.71 13.17 -11.05
C PRO A 88 7.72 13.52 -9.95
N GLU A 89 7.39 14.47 -9.09
CA GLU A 89 8.21 14.85 -7.94
C GLU A 89 8.37 13.73 -6.90
N TYR A 90 7.46 12.76 -6.89
CA TYR A 90 7.52 11.62 -5.96
C TYR A 90 8.05 10.33 -6.60
N ILE A 91 8.77 10.43 -7.72
CA ILE A 91 9.27 9.25 -8.44
C ILE A 91 10.17 8.37 -7.56
N VAL A 92 11.04 8.97 -6.76
CA VAL A 92 11.92 8.22 -5.84
C VAL A 92 11.11 7.55 -4.74
N VAL A 93 10.09 8.25 -4.23
CA VAL A 93 9.16 7.67 -3.25
C VAL A 93 8.40 6.50 -3.85
N LEU A 94 7.92 6.64 -5.09
CA LEU A 94 7.17 5.58 -5.78
C LEU A 94 8.00 4.30 -5.90
N PHE A 95 9.23 4.39 -6.35
CA PHE A 95 10.10 3.20 -6.44
C PHE A 95 10.44 2.63 -5.07
N SER A 96 10.64 3.49 -4.07
CA SER A 96 10.90 3.05 -2.69
C SER A 96 9.72 2.27 -2.10
N VAL A 97 8.49 2.76 -2.29
CA VAL A 97 7.29 2.06 -1.78
C VAL A 97 7.04 0.75 -2.51
N ILE A 98 7.38 0.63 -3.79
CA ILE A 98 7.28 -0.64 -4.52
C ILE A 98 8.23 -1.68 -3.92
N ILE A 99 9.46 -1.29 -3.61
CA ILE A 99 10.42 -2.18 -2.94
C ILE A 99 9.88 -2.60 -1.56
N ILE A 100 9.33 -1.68 -0.79
CA ILE A 100 8.71 -1.97 0.51
C ILE A 100 7.52 -2.92 0.33
N ALA A 101 6.71 -2.75 -0.71
CA ALA A 101 5.58 -3.63 -1.00
C ALA A 101 6.03 -5.08 -1.27
N ILE A 102 7.11 -5.25 -2.02
CA ILE A 102 7.69 -6.57 -2.29
C ILE A 102 8.22 -7.21 -1.00
N ILE A 103 8.92 -6.45 -0.18
CA ILE A 103 9.42 -6.92 1.13
C ILE A 103 8.25 -7.31 2.03
N LEU A 104 7.21 -6.49 2.09
CA LEU A 104 6.02 -6.77 2.88
C LEU A 104 5.31 -8.05 2.41
N ARG A 105 5.19 -8.24 1.09
CA ARG A 105 4.64 -9.47 0.51
C ARG A 105 5.39 -10.71 1.00
N LEU A 106 6.70 -10.68 0.93
CA LEU A 106 7.54 -11.81 1.37
C LEU A 106 7.41 -12.06 2.87
N TYR A 107 7.38 -11.00 3.65
CA TYR A 107 7.22 -11.06 5.10
C TYR A 107 5.86 -11.64 5.50
N LEU A 108 4.78 -11.18 4.89
CA LEU A 108 3.43 -11.68 5.14
C LEU A 108 3.28 -13.16 4.76
N TYR A 109 3.87 -13.56 3.64
CA TYR A 109 3.88 -14.97 3.24
C TYR A 109 4.64 -15.83 4.26
N LYS A 110 5.76 -15.35 4.77
CA LYS A 110 6.54 -16.07 5.79
C LYS A 110 5.75 -16.28 7.10
N ILE A 111 4.96 -15.27 7.50
CA ILE A 111 4.21 -15.34 8.78
C ILE A 111 2.91 -16.11 8.61
N PHE A 112 2.14 -15.82 7.55
CA PHE A 112 0.77 -16.31 7.38
C PHE A 112 0.64 -17.46 6.38
N GLY A 113 1.64 -17.70 5.55
CA GLY A 113 1.61 -18.71 4.49
C GLY A 113 0.76 -18.35 3.28
N GLY A 114 0.23 -17.15 3.23
CA GLY A 114 -0.63 -16.66 2.15
C GLY A 114 -1.36 -15.39 2.57
N VAL A 115 -2.46 -15.07 1.88
CA VAL A 115 -3.21 -13.83 2.10
C VAL A 115 -4.72 -14.09 2.16
N ASN A 116 -5.42 -13.23 2.87
CA ASN A 116 -6.87 -13.06 2.85
C ASN A 116 -7.21 -11.59 2.64
N GLY A 117 -8.50 -11.26 2.60
CA GLY A 117 -8.95 -9.87 2.41
C GLY A 117 -8.43 -8.91 3.47
N ASP A 118 -8.38 -9.33 4.71
CA ASP A 118 -7.90 -8.49 5.82
C ASP A 118 -6.40 -8.18 5.70
N ILE A 119 -5.60 -9.19 5.34
CA ILE A 119 -4.15 -9.03 5.12
C ILE A 119 -3.89 -8.09 3.94
N VAL A 120 -4.62 -8.27 2.84
CA VAL A 120 -4.50 -7.40 1.66
C VAL A 120 -4.91 -5.96 2.01
N GLY A 121 -6.04 -5.77 2.68
CA GLY A 121 -6.48 -4.46 3.13
C GLY A 121 -5.49 -3.78 4.06
N ALA A 122 -4.97 -4.50 5.04
CA ALA A 122 -3.93 -4.00 5.94
C ALA A 122 -2.65 -3.59 5.20
N SER A 123 -2.26 -4.34 4.16
CA SER A 123 -1.10 -4.00 3.35
C SER A 123 -1.29 -2.67 2.62
N GLY A 124 -2.48 -2.39 2.13
CA GLY A 124 -2.82 -1.11 1.51
C GLY A 124 -2.66 0.06 2.48
N GLU A 125 -3.16 -0.07 3.70
CA GLU A 125 -3.02 0.96 4.74
C GLU A 125 -1.55 1.20 5.13
N ILE A 126 -0.75 0.16 5.21
CA ILE A 126 0.70 0.27 5.43
C ILE A 126 1.35 1.01 4.25
N GLY A 127 0.95 0.70 3.03
CA GLY A 127 1.44 1.38 1.83
C GLY A 127 1.12 2.88 1.84
N ARG A 128 -0.10 3.23 2.20
CA ARG A 128 -0.52 4.62 2.35
C ARG A 128 0.34 5.36 3.39
N MET A 129 0.57 4.73 4.53
CA MET A 129 1.43 5.29 5.59
C MET A 129 2.84 5.58 5.07
N PHE A 130 3.47 4.62 4.37
CA PHE A 130 4.81 4.82 3.83
C PHE A 130 4.83 5.89 2.72
N ALA A 131 3.81 5.95 1.88
CA ALA A 131 3.70 7.00 0.86
C ALA A 131 3.66 8.40 1.49
N LEU A 132 2.85 8.58 2.52
CA LEU A 132 2.74 9.85 3.24
C LEU A 132 4.03 10.20 3.98
N LEU A 133 4.62 9.25 4.68
CA LEU A 133 5.86 9.45 5.44
C LEU A 133 7.03 9.81 4.51
N LEU A 134 7.26 9.02 3.47
CA LEU A 134 8.37 9.24 2.54
C LEU A 134 8.18 10.50 1.69
N SER A 135 6.94 10.83 1.31
CA SER A 135 6.64 12.09 0.62
C SER A 135 6.94 13.29 1.51
N THR A 136 6.60 13.22 2.79
CA THR A 136 6.94 14.25 3.77
C THR A 136 8.45 14.44 3.90
N ILE A 137 9.18 13.34 4.04
CA ILE A 137 10.65 13.37 4.11
C ILE A 137 11.24 13.98 2.83
N SER A 138 10.72 13.60 1.66
CA SER A 138 11.15 14.13 0.36
C SER A 138 10.98 15.64 0.26
N ILE A 139 9.89 16.21 0.77
CA ILE A 139 9.64 17.65 0.79
C ILE A 139 10.70 18.37 1.63
N PHE A 140 11.10 17.82 2.77
CA PHE A 140 12.08 18.45 3.66
C PHE A 140 13.53 18.27 3.23
N LEU A 141 13.84 17.32 2.33
CA LEU A 141 15.19 17.07 1.84
C LEU A 141 15.55 17.91 0.58
N VAL A 142 14.58 18.56 -0.02
CA VAL A 142 14.77 19.34 -1.26
C VAL A 142 14.84 20.83 -1.01
#